data_bf91b8de46d3d3d8c1afaa4c5d883d2f
#
_entry.id   bf91b8de46d3d3d8c1afaa4c5d883d2f
#
_cell.length_a   1.000
_cell.length_b   1.000
_cell.length_c   1.000
_cell.angle_alpha   90.00
_cell.angle_beta   90.00
_cell.angle_gamma   90.00
#
_symmetry.space_group_name_H-M   'P 1'
#
loop_
_entity.id
_entity.type
_entity.pdbx_description
1 polymer ?
#
loop_
_entity_poly.entity_id
_entity_poly.type
_entity_poly.pdbx_seq_one_letter_code
_entity_poly.pdbx_strand_id
1 'polypeptide(L)'
;GCDFMRDETVIEQNAIVTAEATASIAIQKSIYGIYGSKVLVSGFGKCGKAIARVFSAMGAHVMVMARRKQARHEAAELGYETVDFNDPAKACLETLFLINTVPDRVIDESLIMILQKDAIIIDIASKPGGCDFEACKRYQINCTHALGLPGIYCPKTGAKILYDCMKRKGMTEGLWLFRIAP
;
A
#
# COMPACT_ATOMS: atom_id res chain seq x y z
N GLY A 1 11.05 -26.77 1.75
CA GLY A 1 9.95 -26.10 1.06
C GLY A 1 10.44 -24.79 0.49
N CYS A 2 10.07 -24.48 -0.75
CA CYS A 2 10.44 -23.23 -1.39
C CYS A 2 9.49 -22.14 -0.91
N ASP A 3 10.00 -21.13 -0.20
CA ASP A 3 9.20 -19.97 0.22
C ASP A 3 9.20 -18.94 -0.91
N PHE A 4 8.15 -18.97 -1.74
CA PHE A 4 7.97 -18.03 -2.85
C PHE A 4 7.86 -16.58 -2.40
N MET A 5 7.43 -16.33 -1.15
CA MET A 5 7.29 -14.99 -0.58
C MET A 5 8.63 -14.34 -0.26
N ARG A 6 9.75 -15.08 -0.40
CA ARG A 6 11.11 -14.53 -0.31
C ARG A 6 11.78 -14.28 -1.67
N ASP A 7 11.11 -14.65 -2.76
CA ASP A 7 11.62 -14.36 -4.10
C ASP A 7 11.41 -12.87 -4.42
N GLU A 8 12.51 -12.16 -4.69
CA GLU A 8 12.47 -10.70 -4.90
C GLU A 8 11.55 -10.29 -6.05
N THR A 9 11.55 -11.05 -7.16
CA THR A 9 10.70 -10.79 -8.30
C THR A 9 9.21 -10.95 -7.93
N VAL A 10 8.87 -11.97 -7.14
CA VAL A 10 7.50 -12.18 -6.65
C VAL A 10 7.09 -11.02 -5.74
N ILE A 11 7.97 -10.61 -4.82
CA ILE A 11 7.70 -9.49 -3.91
C ILE A 11 7.45 -8.19 -4.70
N GLU A 12 8.27 -7.89 -5.71
CA GLU A 12 8.15 -6.69 -6.53
C GLU A 12 6.86 -6.69 -7.36
N GLN A 13 6.55 -7.79 -8.03
CA GLN A 13 5.33 -7.92 -8.81
C GLN A 13 4.08 -7.87 -7.93
N ASN A 14 4.09 -8.53 -6.78
CA ASN A 14 3.00 -8.44 -5.80
C ASN A 14 2.82 -7.01 -5.26
N ALA A 15 3.89 -6.24 -5.07
CA ALA A 15 3.80 -4.86 -4.65
C ALA A 15 3.07 -3.98 -5.69
N ILE A 16 3.29 -4.22 -6.99
CA ILE A 16 2.59 -3.51 -8.07
C ILE A 16 1.09 -3.83 -8.03
N VAL A 17 0.73 -5.11 -7.98
CA VAL A 17 -0.67 -5.55 -7.93
C VAL A 17 -1.36 -5.07 -6.65
N THR A 18 -0.64 -5.04 -5.53
CA THR A 18 -1.13 -4.47 -4.27
C THR A 18 -1.42 -2.97 -4.42
N ALA A 19 -0.57 -2.23 -5.12
CA ALA A 19 -0.78 -0.81 -5.34
C ALA A 19 -2.02 -0.52 -6.22
N GLU A 20 -2.24 -1.32 -7.27
CA GLU A 20 -3.45 -1.24 -8.11
C GLU A 20 -4.72 -1.52 -7.29
N ALA A 21 -4.71 -2.57 -6.48
CA ALA A 21 -5.82 -2.91 -5.61
C ALA A 21 -6.08 -1.82 -4.55
N THR A 22 -5.02 -1.21 -4.01
CA THR A 22 -5.13 -0.09 -3.05
C THR A 22 -5.80 1.13 -3.71
N ALA A 23 -5.44 1.45 -4.95
CA ALA A 23 -6.10 2.53 -5.71
C ALA A 23 -7.58 2.20 -5.98
N SER A 24 -7.92 0.96 -6.30
CA SER A 24 -9.31 0.52 -6.44
C SER A 24 -10.11 0.71 -5.14
N ILE A 25 -9.54 0.37 -3.98
CA ILE A 25 -10.19 0.60 -2.67
C ILE A 25 -10.39 2.09 -2.43
N ALA A 26 -9.38 2.92 -2.72
CA ALA A 26 -9.46 4.37 -2.56
C ALA A 26 -10.62 4.95 -3.37
N ILE A 27 -10.75 4.56 -4.64
CA ILE A 27 -11.85 5.00 -5.52
C ILE A 27 -13.22 4.56 -4.98
N GLN A 28 -13.33 3.31 -4.53
CA GLN A 28 -14.61 2.75 -4.04
C GLN A 28 -15.06 3.36 -2.70
N LYS A 29 -14.13 3.78 -1.87
CA LYS A 29 -14.42 4.28 -0.51
C LYS A 29 -14.58 5.78 -0.45
N SER A 30 -14.12 6.52 -1.45
CA SER A 30 -14.13 7.98 -1.48
C SER A 30 -15.25 8.51 -2.38
N ILE A 31 -15.80 9.65 -1.99
CA ILE A 31 -16.65 10.48 -2.86
C ILE A 31 -15.81 11.45 -3.71
N TYR A 32 -14.52 11.55 -3.43
CA TYR A 32 -13.56 12.39 -4.17
C TYR A 32 -12.67 11.52 -5.07
N GLY A 33 -12.21 12.11 -6.17
CA GLY A 33 -11.24 11.48 -7.06
C GLY A 33 -9.82 11.44 -6.46
N ILE A 34 -8.98 10.55 -6.99
CA ILE A 34 -7.56 10.52 -6.67
C ILE A 34 -6.81 11.69 -7.33
N TYR A 35 -7.22 12.09 -8.54
CA TYR A 35 -6.64 13.22 -9.26
C TYR A 35 -6.73 14.51 -8.43
N GLY A 36 -5.57 15.18 -8.25
CA GLY A 36 -5.47 16.42 -7.48
C GLY A 36 -5.57 16.25 -5.96
N SER A 37 -5.83 15.03 -5.45
CA SER A 37 -5.90 14.77 -4.01
C SER A 37 -4.51 14.70 -3.37
N LYS A 38 -4.42 14.97 -2.06
CA LYS A 38 -3.21 14.73 -1.26
C LYS A 38 -3.24 13.32 -0.69
N VAL A 39 -2.19 12.56 -0.98
CA VAL A 39 -2.01 11.16 -0.58
C VAL A 39 -0.77 11.03 0.28
N LEU A 40 -0.93 10.57 1.52
CA LEU A 40 0.17 10.31 2.43
C LEU A 40 0.45 8.80 2.47
N VAL A 41 1.63 8.39 2.02
CA VAL A 41 2.10 7.00 2.07
C VAL A 41 3.02 6.83 3.27
N SER A 42 2.58 6.06 4.27
CA SER A 42 3.38 5.70 5.44
C SER A 42 4.21 4.46 5.14
N GLY A 43 5.54 4.64 5.14
CA GLY A 43 6.52 3.65 4.74
C GLY A 43 6.94 3.76 3.27
N PHE A 44 8.23 3.49 3.00
CA PHE A 44 8.80 3.57 1.64
C PHE A 44 9.61 2.31 1.28
N GLY A 45 9.07 1.15 1.65
CA GLY A 45 9.50 -0.16 1.18
C GLY A 45 8.95 -0.47 -0.22
N LYS A 46 9.02 -1.73 -0.67
CA LYS A 46 8.56 -2.14 -2.01
C LYS A 46 7.10 -1.78 -2.26
N CYS A 47 6.20 -2.06 -1.33
CA CYS A 47 4.79 -1.67 -1.44
C CYS A 47 4.59 -0.15 -1.42
N GLY A 48 5.25 0.57 -0.49
CA GLY A 48 5.15 2.03 -0.41
C GLY A 48 5.60 2.72 -1.70
N LYS A 49 6.71 2.27 -2.30
CA LYS A 49 7.20 2.76 -3.60
C LYS A 49 6.22 2.50 -4.74
N ALA A 50 5.66 1.29 -4.82
CA ALA A 50 4.68 0.94 -5.83
C ALA A 50 3.40 1.79 -5.70
N ILE A 51 2.90 1.98 -4.48
CA ILE A 51 1.73 2.81 -4.18
C ILE A 51 1.99 4.27 -4.54
N ALA A 52 3.11 4.85 -4.09
CA ALA A 52 3.48 6.22 -4.41
C ALA A 52 3.49 6.45 -5.93
N ARG A 53 4.07 5.52 -6.69
CA ARG A 53 4.12 5.58 -8.15
C ARG A 53 2.73 5.51 -8.79
N VAL A 54 1.87 4.59 -8.36
CA VAL A 54 0.52 4.41 -8.91
C VAL A 54 -0.32 5.66 -8.65
N PHE A 55 -0.38 6.14 -7.40
CA PHE A 55 -1.17 7.32 -7.06
C PHE A 55 -0.63 8.60 -7.73
N SER A 56 0.68 8.75 -7.85
CA SER A 56 1.29 9.86 -8.59
C SER A 56 0.93 9.81 -10.08
N ALA A 57 0.97 8.62 -10.70
CA ALA A 57 0.55 8.44 -12.10
C ALA A 57 -0.94 8.74 -12.32
N MET A 58 -1.78 8.61 -11.29
CA MET A 58 -3.18 9.01 -11.31
C MET A 58 -3.39 10.51 -11.03
N GLY A 59 -2.32 11.29 -10.92
CA GLY A 59 -2.35 12.74 -10.74
C GLY A 59 -2.55 13.19 -9.30
N ALA A 60 -2.28 12.35 -8.31
CA ALA A 60 -2.29 12.75 -6.90
C ALA A 60 -1.01 13.51 -6.52
N HIS A 61 -1.12 14.36 -5.50
CA HIS A 61 0.03 14.95 -4.80
C HIS A 61 0.49 13.98 -3.70
N VAL A 62 1.51 13.19 -3.99
CA VAL A 62 1.99 12.14 -3.09
C VAL A 62 3.03 12.69 -2.13
N MET A 63 2.80 12.46 -0.84
CA MET A 63 3.73 12.69 0.25
C MET A 63 4.16 11.34 0.83
N VAL A 64 5.44 11.20 1.18
CA VAL A 64 6.00 9.97 1.75
C VAL A 64 6.46 10.22 3.18
N MET A 65 5.85 9.52 4.12
CA MET A 65 6.21 9.56 5.53
C MET A 65 7.06 8.34 5.88
N ALA A 66 8.31 8.56 6.29
CA ALA A 66 9.23 7.48 6.64
C ALA A 66 10.18 7.86 7.79
N ARG A 67 10.46 6.88 8.70
CA ARG A 67 11.38 7.07 9.84
C ARG A 67 12.83 7.26 9.38
N ARG A 68 13.28 6.41 8.44
CA ARG A 68 14.66 6.41 7.98
C ARG A 68 14.94 7.59 7.05
N LYS A 69 15.96 8.38 7.36
CA LYS A 69 16.40 9.50 6.51
C LYS A 69 16.71 9.06 5.08
N GLN A 70 17.34 7.88 4.93
CA GLN A 70 17.64 7.32 3.61
C GLN A 70 16.38 7.08 2.77
N ALA A 71 15.31 6.56 3.37
CA ALA A 71 14.04 6.34 2.68
C ALA A 71 13.39 7.67 2.24
N ARG A 72 13.47 8.72 3.09
CA ARG A 72 13.01 10.07 2.71
C ARG A 72 13.87 10.68 1.61
N HIS A 73 15.18 10.50 1.66
CA HIS A 73 16.10 10.96 0.60
C HIS A 73 15.75 10.30 -0.74
N GLU A 74 15.62 8.98 -0.76
CA GLU A 74 15.20 8.23 -1.95
C GLU A 74 13.84 8.69 -2.49
N ALA A 75 12.86 8.95 -1.61
CA ALA A 75 11.56 9.48 -2.01
C ALA A 75 11.68 10.89 -2.64
N ALA A 76 12.51 11.75 -2.06
CA ALA A 76 12.77 13.09 -2.57
C ALA A 76 13.46 13.07 -3.95
N GLU A 77 14.43 12.16 -4.17
CA GLU A 77 15.07 11.95 -5.48
C GLU A 77 14.08 11.52 -6.56
N LEU A 78 13.00 10.81 -6.17
CA LEU A 78 11.92 10.44 -7.07
C LEU A 78 10.85 11.54 -7.24
N GLY A 79 11.06 12.71 -6.65
CA GLY A 79 10.18 13.88 -6.78
C GLY A 79 8.99 13.91 -5.81
N TYR A 80 8.97 13.05 -4.77
CA TYR A 80 7.92 13.08 -3.77
C TYR A 80 8.23 14.06 -2.63
N GLU A 81 7.21 14.73 -2.11
CA GLU A 81 7.30 15.45 -0.86
C GLU A 81 7.53 14.46 0.29
N THR A 82 8.40 14.81 1.25
CA THR A 82 8.74 13.90 2.34
C THR A 82 8.35 14.47 3.69
N VAL A 83 7.86 13.58 4.57
CA VAL A 83 7.36 13.89 5.89
C VAL A 83 8.15 13.11 6.92
N ASP A 84 8.61 13.77 7.99
CA ASP A 84 9.20 13.09 9.14
C ASP A 84 8.10 12.52 10.03
N PHE A 85 8.27 11.31 10.54
CA PHE A 85 7.35 10.70 11.50
C PHE A 85 7.19 11.51 12.80
N ASN A 86 8.20 12.32 13.15
CA ASN A 86 8.17 13.15 14.35
C ASN A 86 7.38 14.46 14.17
N ASP A 87 7.06 14.83 12.92
CA ASP A 87 6.28 16.04 12.63
C ASP A 87 5.31 15.79 11.43
N PRO A 88 4.31 14.93 11.60
CA PRO A 88 3.36 14.61 10.55
C PRO A 88 2.18 15.57 10.45
N ALA A 89 2.01 16.50 11.42
CA ALA A 89 0.76 17.22 11.61
C ALA A 89 0.31 18.00 10.37
N LYS A 90 1.21 18.78 9.75
CA LYS A 90 0.86 19.56 8.55
C LYS A 90 0.43 18.68 7.38
N ALA A 91 1.13 17.57 7.16
CA ALA A 91 0.79 16.65 6.09
C ALA A 91 -0.56 15.97 6.33
N CYS A 92 -0.84 15.57 7.57
CA CYS A 92 -2.08 14.90 7.94
C CYS A 92 -3.31 15.79 7.78
N LEU A 93 -3.21 17.08 8.13
CA LEU A 93 -4.32 18.04 7.96
C LEU A 93 -4.84 18.14 6.53
N GLU A 94 -3.99 17.93 5.54
CA GLU A 94 -4.33 18.09 4.13
C GLU A 94 -4.56 16.75 3.42
N THR A 95 -4.30 15.63 4.10
CA THR A 95 -4.38 14.27 3.53
C THR A 95 -5.83 13.83 3.34
N LEU A 96 -6.17 13.45 2.12
CA LEU A 96 -7.41 12.75 1.82
C LEU A 96 -7.26 11.23 1.91
N PHE A 97 -6.17 10.69 1.38
CA PHE A 97 -5.87 9.26 1.45
C PHE A 97 -4.59 9.02 2.24
N LEU A 98 -4.68 8.29 3.35
CA LEU A 98 -3.54 7.82 4.12
C LEU A 98 -3.38 6.33 3.88
N ILE A 99 -2.29 5.94 3.22
CA ILE A 99 -1.99 4.55 2.91
C ILE A 99 -0.86 4.07 3.81
N ASN A 100 -1.17 3.14 4.72
CA ASN A 100 -0.16 2.59 5.62
C ASN A 100 0.41 1.27 5.11
N THR A 101 1.76 1.19 5.08
CA THR A 101 2.49 -0.03 4.69
C THR A 101 3.37 -0.57 5.83
N VAL A 102 3.37 0.09 6.99
CA VAL A 102 4.22 -0.23 8.14
C VAL A 102 3.45 -1.08 9.15
N PRO A 103 3.94 -2.28 9.52
CA PRO A 103 3.22 -3.18 10.44
C PRO A 103 3.28 -2.75 11.92
N ASP A 104 4.12 -1.78 12.26
CA ASP A 104 4.14 -1.17 13.59
C ASP A 104 3.01 -0.14 13.72
N ARG A 105 2.49 0.07 14.94
CA ARG A 105 1.45 1.06 15.23
C ARG A 105 1.98 2.49 15.05
N VAL A 106 1.93 2.96 13.82
CA VAL A 106 2.44 4.29 13.41
C VAL A 106 1.32 5.30 13.13
N ILE A 107 0.10 4.81 12.91
CA ILE A 107 -1.09 5.64 12.75
C ILE A 107 -1.88 5.55 14.05
N ASP A 108 -1.44 6.30 15.02
CA ASP A 108 -2.02 6.34 16.36
C ASP A 108 -3.18 7.34 16.47
N GLU A 109 -3.79 7.40 17.65
CA GLU A 109 -4.91 8.30 17.94
C GLU A 109 -4.55 9.76 17.69
N SER A 110 -3.34 10.20 18.08
CA SER A 110 -2.91 11.60 17.92
C SER A 110 -2.88 12.03 16.45
N LEU A 111 -2.46 11.12 15.58
CA LEU A 111 -2.44 11.35 14.13
C LEU A 111 -3.85 11.31 13.54
N ILE A 112 -4.69 10.36 14.01
CA ILE A 112 -6.08 10.23 13.55
C ILE A 112 -6.90 11.47 13.87
N MET A 113 -6.72 12.07 15.04
CA MET A 113 -7.44 13.27 15.46
C MET A 113 -7.22 14.50 14.57
N ILE A 114 -6.09 14.59 13.90
CA ILE A 114 -5.74 15.73 13.04
C ILE A 114 -6.07 15.51 11.56
N LEU A 115 -6.51 14.31 11.18
CA LEU A 115 -6.98 14.06 9.83
C LEU A 115 -8.28 14.82 9.55
N GLN A 116 -8.44 15.24 8.29
CA GLN A 116 -9.73 15.79 7.86
C GLN A 116 -10.83 14.73 7.94
N LYS A 117 -12.07 15.18 8.12
CA LYS A 117 -13.21 14.30 8.37
C LYS A 117 -13.48 13.28 7.25
N ASP A 118 -13.22 13.68 6.00
CA ASP A 118 -13.42 12.83 4.82
C ASP A 118 -12.16 12.00 4.47
N ALA A 119 -11.13 12.04 5.32
CA ALA A 119 -9.93 11.25 5.12
C ALA A 119 -10.23 9.76 5.16
N ILE A 120 -9.54 9.01 4.31
CA ILE A 120 -9.66 7.56 4.20
C ILE A 120 -8.31 6.94 4.50
N ILE A 121 -8.30 6.04 5.48
CA ILE A 121 -7.12 5.24 5.81
C ILE A 121 -7.25 3.86 5.17
N ILE A 122 -6.23 3.45 4.42
CA ILE A 122 -6.10 2.09 3.88
C ILE A 122 -4.83 1.50 4.47
N ASP A 123 -4.98 0.59 5.40
CA ASP A 123 -3.87 -0.12 6.04
C ASP A 123 -3.63 -1.45 5.33
N ILE A 124 -2.53 -1.56 4.59
CA ILE A 124 -2.15 -2.78 3.88
C ILE A 124 -1.06 -3.58 4.62
N ALA A 125 -0.63 -3.09 5.77
CA ALA A 125 0.37 -3.77 6.58
C ALA A 125 -0.14 -5.11 7.10
N SER A 126 0.77 -6.08 7.25
CA SER A 126 0.43 -7.39 7.82
C SER A 126 -0.18 -7.26 9.22
N LYS A 127 -0.95 -8.26 9.63
CA LYS A 127 -1.55 -8.28 10.99
C LYS A 127 -0.48 -8.06 12.07
N PRO A 128 -0.82 -7.26 13.11
CA PRO A 128 -2.13 -6.70 13.43
C PRO A 128 -2.50 -5.43 12.66
N GLY A 129 -1.66 -4.93 11.75
CA GLY A 129 -1.78 -3.65 11.10
C GLY A 129 -1.03 -2.54 11.85
N GLY A 130 -0.92 -1.37 11.24
CA GLY A 130 -0.22 -0.22 11.82
C GLY A 130 -1.13 0.94 12.22
N CYS A 131 -2.44 0.74 12.16
CA CYS A 131 -3.45 1.74 12.49
C CYS A 131 -4.17 1.44 13.80
N ASP A 132 -4.52 2.49 14.56
CA ASP A 132 -5.44 2.39 15.69
C ASP A 132 -6.90 2.34 15.19
N PHE A 133 -7.38 1.14 14.89
CA PHE A 133 -8.73 0.95 14.35
C PHE A 133 -9.83 1.36 15.33
N GLU A 134 -9.60 1.28 16.65
CA GLU A 134 -10.56 1.72 17.65
C GLU A 134 -10.64 3.25 17.72
N ALA A 135 -9.49 3.94 17.59
CA ALA A 135 -9.48 5.38 17.44
C ALA A 135 -10.21 5.82 16.16
N CYS A 136 -9.97 5.15 15.02
CA CYS A 136 -10.70 5.45 13.78
C CYS A 136 -12.22 5.37 13.98
N LYS A 137 -12.73 4.37 14.69
CA LYS A 137 -14.16 4.24 15.02
C LYS A 137 -14.64 5.40 15.89
N ARG A 138 -13.88 5.75 16.95
CA ARG A 138 -14.26 6.86 17.85
C ARG A 138 -14.35 8.21 17.12
N TYR A 139 -13.42 8.47 16.22
CA TYR A 139 -13.35 9.73 15.45
C TYR A 139 -14.10 9.66 14.12
N GLN A 140 -14.77 8.54 13.81
CA GLN A 140 -15.56 8.32 12.59
C GLN A 140 -14.72 8.50 11.31
N ILE A 141 -13.44 8.17 11.36
CA ILE A 141 -12.55 8.14 10.19
C ILE A 141 -12.73 6.80 9.47
N ASN A 142 -12.94 6.83 8.17
CA ASN A 142 -13.06 5.64 7.34
C ASN A 142 -11.69 4.93 7.27
N CYS A 143 -11.59 3.77 7.90
CA CYS A 143 -10.37 2.97 7.92
C CYS A 143 -10.64 1.54 7.46
N THR A 144 -9.80 1.03 6.57
CA THR A 144 -9.90 -0.33 6.05
C THR A 144 -8.56 -1.06 6.24
N HIS A 145 -8.57 -2.20 6.95
CA HIS A 145 -7.42 -3.11 6.96
C HIS A 145 -7.52 -4.05 5.76
N ALA A 146 -6.70 -3.81 4.75
CA ALA A 146 -6.77 -4.45 3.45
C ALA A 146 -5.66 -5.48 3.27
N LEU A 147 -5.96 -6.74 3.54
CA LEU A 147 -5.01 -7.86 3.46
C LEU A 147 -5.25 -8.71 2.22
N GLY A 148 -4.18 -9.38 1.74
CA GLY A 148 -4.29 -10.36 0.66
C GLY A 148 -4.75 -9.79 -0.68
N LEU A 149 -4.48 -8.52 -0.94
CA LEU A 149 -4.98 -7.76 -2.07
C LEU A 149 -4.75 -8.40 -3.44
N PRO A 150 -3.57 -8.97 -3.78
CA PRO A 150 -3.38 -9.62 -5.08
C PRO A 150 -4.34 -10.79 -5.31
N GLY A 151 -4.60 -11.60 -4.27
CA GLY A 151 -5.52 -12.73 -4.36
C GLY A 151 -6.99 -12.34 -4.45
N ILE A 152 -7.38 -11.21 -3.86
CA ILE A 152 -8.77 -10.73 -3.84
C ILE A 152 -9.12 -9.96 -5.11
N TYR A 153 -8.26 -9.02 -5.52
CA TYR A 153 -8.55 -8.09 -6.62
C TYR A 153 -8.06 -8.58 -7.98
N CYS A 154 -6.93 -9.30 -8.01
CA CYS A 154 -6.28 -9.73 -9.24
C CYS A 154 -5.83 -11.20 -9.16
N PRO A 155 -6.74 -12.17 -8.87
CA PRO A 155 -6.37 -13.56 -8.58
C PRO A 155 -5.62 -14.24 -9.74
N LYS A 156 -5.99 -13.96 -10.99
CA LYS A 156 -5.29 -14.52 -12.15
C LYS A 156 -3.87 -13.98 -12.29
N THR A 157 -3.66 -12.68 -12.06
CA THR A 157 -2.33 -12.06 -12.07
C THR A 157 -1.49 -12.59 -10.91
N GLY A 158 -2.03 -12.69 -9.70
CA GLY A 158 -1.36 -13.28 -8.55
C GLY A 158 -0.93 -14.73 -8.79
N ALA A 159 -1.82 -15.55 -9.35
CA ALA A 159 -1.51 -16.93 -9.72
C ALA A 159 -0.40 -17.00 -10.79
N LYS A 160 -0.43 -16.13 -11.80
CA LYS A 160 0.59 -16.05 -12.84
C LYS A 160 1.97 -15.71 -12.28
N ILE A 161 2.05 -14.75 -11.36
CA ILE A 161 3.31 -14.35 -10.69
C ILE A 161 3.93 -15.57 -10.01
N LEU A 162 3.14 -16.35 -9.26
CA LEU A 162 3.61 -17.56 -8.59
C LEU A 162 4.01 -18.64 -9.58
N TYR A 163 3.22 -18.88 -10.63
CA TYR A 163 3.52 -19.85 -11.66
C TYR A 163 4.83 -19.54 -12.39
N ASP A 164 5.06 -18.27 -12.77
CA ASP A 164 6.27 -17.83 -13.44
C ASP A 164 7.50 -18.02 -12.53
N CYS A 165 7.34 -17.81 -11.22
CA CYS A 165 8.39 -18.10 -10.24
C CYS A 165 8.70 -19.62 -10.17
N MET A 166 7.67 -20.45 -10.10
CA MET A 166 7.82 -21.92 -10.12
C MET A 166 8.56 -22.39 -11.38
N LYS A 167 8.18 -21.84 -12.53
CA LYS A 167 8.82 -22.14 -13.81
C LYS A 167 10.31 -21.77 -13.80
N ARG A 168 10.66 -20.57 -13.33
CA ARG A 168 12.07 -20.15 -13.20
C ARG A 168 12.90 -21.08 -12.30
N LYS A 169 12.25 -21.65 -11.29
CA LYS A 169 12.90 -22.57 -10.33
C LYS A 169 12.88 -24.03 -10.76
N GLY A 170 12.44 -24.35 -11.99
CA GLY A 170 12.38 -25.72 -12.50
C GLY A 170 11.33 -26.60 -11.82
N MET A 171 10.35 -26.01 -11.13
CA MET A 171 9.35 -26.73 -10.32
C MET A 171 8.09 -27.09 -11.09
N THR A 172 8.05 -26.86 -12.40
CA THR A 172 6.88 -27.13 -13.24
C THR A 172 6.93 -28.46 -13.99
N GLU A 173 8.00 -29.23 -13.85
CA GLU A 173 8.11 -30.59 -14.39
C GLU A 173 7.09 -31.50 -13.68
N GLY A 174 6.01 -31.86 -14.35
CA GLY A 174 4.89 -32.65 -13.81
C GLY A 174 3.56 -31.91 -13.62
N LEU A 175 3.53 -30.59 -13.76
CA LEU A 175 2.31 -29.77 -13.61
C LEU A 175 1.45 -29.67 -14.89
N TRP A 176 1.48 -30.68 -15.76
CA TRP A 176 0.60 -30.75 -16.94
C TRP A 176 -0.90 -30.78 -16.61
N LEU A 177 -1.27 -30.93 -15.33
CA LEU A 177 -2.65 -31.03 -14.86
C LEU A 177 -3.34 -29.68 -14.63
N PHE A 178 -2.63 -28.55 -14.68
CA PHE A 178 -3.22 -27.21 -14.52
C PHE A 178 -3.16 -26.40 -15.83
N ARG A 179 -3.53 -26.98 -16.96
CA ARG A 179 -4.03 -26.19 -18.08
C ARG A 179 -5.36 -25.59 -17.60
N ILE A 180 -5.30 -24.35 -17.11
CA ILE A 180 -6.49 -23.53 -16.97
C ILE A 180 -7.05 -23.41 -18.39
N ALA A 181 -8.16 -24.07 -18.62
CA ALA A 181 -8.93 -23.94 -19.86
C ALA A 181 -9.27 -22.46 -20.10
N PRO A 182 -9.46 -22.08 -21.38
CA PRO A 182 -9.67 -20.69 -21.79
C PRO A 182 -10.85 -20.02 -21.10
#